data_e12b7814aadfb5ad026b919888714ab3
#
_entry.id   e12b7814aadfb5ad026b919888714ab3
#
_cell.length_a   1.000
_cell.length_b   1.000
_cell.length_c   1.000
_cell.angle_alpha   90.00
_cell.angle_beta   90.00
_cell.angle_gamma   90.00
#
_symmetry.space_group_name_H-M   'P 1'
#
loop_
_entity.id
_entity.type
_entity.pdbx_description
1 polymer ?
#
loop_
_entity_poly.entity_id
_entity_poly.type
_entity_poly.pdbx_seq_one_letter_code
_entity_poly.pdbx_strand_id
1 'polypeptide(L)'
;TPKNGEGIESFLKRFDRNGASYRKEFIRINKAKLGKNNTLKLGVTYTLPPLQKEPTTSGSRNKSRKGYEPLFGPALASYKIISNELSGACFYLVSGHGGPDPGAIGRIGKHELHEDEYAYDVMLRLARNLLMRGAKVHIIIQDAKDGIRDQVYLNNSKRETCMGSRIPLNQVSRLKQRCEKINSLSRREQYKYKRALFIHVDSRSQSKQTDVFFYHLSLIHISEPTRR
;
A
#
# COMPACT_ATOMS: atom_id res chain seq x y z
N THR A 1 -33.03 0.81 14.30
CA THR A 1 -34.12 1.33 13.49
C THR A 1 -33.62 2.04 12.25
N PRO A 2 -34.33 2.01 11.12
CA PRO A 2 -33.93 2.73 9.90
C PRO A 2 -34.13 4.25 10.04
N LYS A 3 -33.39 5.00 9.23
CA LYS A 3 -33.54 6.43 9.07
C LYS A 3 -34.61 6.74 8.01
N ASN A 4 -35.13 7.97 8.01
CA ASN A 4 -36.13 8.41 7.01
C ASN A 4 -35.54 8.30 5.59
N GLY A 5 -36.27 7.65 4.66
CA GLY A 5 -35.84 7.43 3.29
C GLY A 5 -34.77 6.31 3.10
N GLU A 6 -34.38 5.62 4.17
CA GLU A 6 -33.35 4.59 4.11
C GLU A 6 -33.92 3.27 3.55
N GLY A 7 -33.32 2.74 2.48
CA GLY A 7 -33.60 1.43 1.93
C GLY A 7 -32.82 0.31 2.64
N ILE A 8 -33.17 -0.95 2.40
CA ILE A 8 -32.49 -2.11 3.01
C ILE A 8 -30.97 -2.08 2.77
N GLU A 9 -30.53 -1.75 1.57
CA GLU A 9 -29.10 -1.75 1.24
C GLU A 9 -28.34 -0.68 2.00
N SER A 10 -28.87 0.55 2.06
CA SER A 10 -28.28 1.65 2.83
C SER A 10 -28.29 1.34 4.32
N PHE A 11 -29.38 0.75 4.82
CA PHE A 11 -29.48 0.31 6.20
C PHE A 11 -28.43 -0.75 6.56
N LEU A 12 -28.26 -1.78 5.74
CA LEU A 12 -27.28 -2.84 5.94
C LEU A 12 -25.85 -2.32 5.82
N LYS A 13 -25.57 -1.44 4.85
CA LYS A 13 -24.25 -0.82 4.66
C LYS A 13 -23.78 -0.05 5.90
N ARG A 14 -24.70 0.62 6.60
CA ARG A 14 -24.40 1.37 7.83
C ARG A 14 -23.90 0.46 8.98
N PHE A 15 -24.09 -0.84 8.86
CA PHE A 15 -23.65 -1.84 9.83
C PHE A 15 -22.67 -2.85 9.24
N ASP A 16 -21.91 -2.45 8.22
CA ASP A 16 -20.89 -3.27 7.55
C ASP A 16 -21.40 -4.59 6.94
N ARG A 17 -22.63 -4.58 6.44
CA ARG A 17 -23.28 -5.72 5.80
C ARG A 17 -23.60 -5.39 4.35
N ASN A 18 -22.59 -5.50 3.48
CA ASN A 18 -22.72 -5.19 2.06
C ASN A 18 -22.94 -6.44 1.22
N GLY A 19 -23.76 -6.33 0.19
CA GLY A 19 -23.94 -7.35 -0.85
C GLY A 19 -25.27 -8.09 -0.82
N ALA A 20 -25.56 -8.78 -1.92
CA ALA A 20 -26.83 -9.44 -2.17
C ALA A 20 -27.16 -10.56 -1.18
N SER A 21 -26.15 -11.27 -0.65
CA SER A 21 -26.34 -12.32 0.35
C SER A 21 -26.89 -11.77 1.66
N TYR A 22 -26.35 -10.65 2.14
CA TYR A 22 -26.86 -9.97 3.33
C TYR A 22 -28.28 -9.44 3.15
N ARG A 23 -28.59 -8.88 1.96
CA ARG A 23 -29.93 -8.44 1.64
C ARG A 23 -30.95 -9.58 1.66
N LYS A 24 -30.59 -10.72 1.03
CA LYS A 24 -31.44 -11.93 1.00
C LYS A 24 -31.71 -12.46 2.40
N GLU A 25 -30.67 -12.57 3.21
CA GLU A 25 -30.77 -13.06 4.58
C GLU A 25 -31.54 -12.11 5.48
N PHE A 26 -31.30 -10.79 5.36
CA PHE A 26 -32.03 -9.77 6.09
C PHE A 26 -33.56 -9.84 5.82
N ILE A 27 -33.96 -9.98 4.57
CA ILE A 27 -35.36 -10.13 4.18
C ILE A 27 -35.93 -11.43 4.80
N ARG A 28 -35.18 -12.51 4.76
CA ARG A 28 -35.61 -13.80 5.32
C ARG A 28 -35.91 -13.71 6.82
N ILE A 29 -34.98 -13.16 7.60
CA ILE A 29 -35.11 -13.10 9.08
C ILE A 29 -36.07 -12.03 9.58
N ASN A 30 -36.39 -11.02 8.74
CA ASN A 30 -37.29 -9.93 9.11
C ASN A 30 -38.61 -9.91 8.31
N LYS A 31 -38.94 -10.99 7.61
CA LYS A 31 -40.07 -11.04 6.67
C LYS A 31 -41.38 -10.51 7.28
N ALA A 32 -41.68 -10.85 8.53
CA ALA A 32 -42.88 -10.47 9.24
C ALA A 32 -42.91 -8.95 9.62
N LYS A 33 -41.76 -8.28 9.67
CA LYS A 33 -41.64 -6.89 10.09
C LYS A 33 -41.58 -5.92 8.90
N LEU A 34 -41.25 -6.41 7.71
CA LEU A 34 -41.12 -5.61 6.50
C LEU A 34 -42.49 -5.18 5.96
N GLY A 35 -42.50 -4.06 5.26
CA GLY A 35 -43.67 -3.57 4.55
C GLY A 35 -43.85 -4.21 3.17
N LYS A 36 -44.85 -3.76 2.40
CA LYS A 36 -45.09 -4.21 1.04
C LYS A 36 -43.79 -4.01 0.20
N ASN A 37 -43.48 -4.98 -0.66
CA ASN A 37 -42.24 -4.99 -1.46
C ASN A 37 -40.95 -4.95 -0.65
N ASN A 38 -40.93 -5.54 0.55
CA ASN A 38 -39.79 -5.57 1.44
C ASN A 38 -39.28 -4.18 1.88
N THR A 39 -40.16 -3.21 2.04
CA THR A 39 -39.78 -1.88 2.51
C THR A 39 -39.54 -1.84 4.01
N LEU A 40 -38.61 -0.99 4.46
CA LEU A 40 -38.36 -0.72 5.87
C LEU A 40 -39.46 0.18 6.43
N LYS A 41 -39.91 -0.08 7.65
CA LYS A 41 -40.88 0.79 8.39
C LYS A 41 -40.09 1.61 9.43
N LEU A 42 -40.32 2.89 9.49
CA LEU A 42 -39.73 3.78 10.52
C LEU A 42 -40.16 3.33 11.93
N GLY A 43 -39.24 3.47 12.88
CA GLY A 43 -39.49 3.10 14.28
C GLY A 43 -39.37 1.59 14.57
N VAL A 44 -39.36 0.73 13.56
CA VAL A 44 -39.25 -0.72 13.73
C VAL A 44 -37.81 -1.14 13.92
N THR A 45 -37.57 -1.97 14.92
CA THR A 45 -36.25 -2.59 15.15
C THR A 45 -36.13 -3.88 14.35
N TYR A 46 -35.12 -3.93 13.48
CA TYR A 46 -34.79 -5.08 12.63
C TYR A 46 -33.61 -5.86 13.18
N THR A 47 -33.66 -7.18 13.03
CA THR A 47 -32.54 -8.07 13.32
C THR A 47 -31.55 -8.01 12.17
N LEU A 48 -30.28 -7.73 12.47
CA LEU A 48 -29.22 -7.75 11.46
C LEU A 48 -28.76 -9.19 11.22
N PRO A 49 -28.49 -9.58 9.98
CA PRO A 49 -27.79 -10.85 9.71
C PRO A 49 -26.48 -10.88 10.48
N PRO A 50 -26.03 -12.03 10.98
CA PRO A 50 -24.68 -12.14 11.55
C PRO A 50 -23.65 -11.70 10.52
N LEU A 51 -22.58 -11.03 10.98
CA LEU A 51 -21.44 -10.76 10.11
C LEU A 51 -20.96 -12.10 9.58
N GLN A 52 -21.17 -12.34 8.31
CA GLN A 52 -20.53 -13.47 7.65
C GLN A 52 -19.03 -13.21 7.74
N LYS A 53 -18.29 -14.04 8.46
CA LYS A 53 -16.87 -14.21 8.16
C LYS A 53 -16.85 -14.44 6.66
N GLU A 54 -16.09 -13.64 5.91
CA GLU A 54 -15.99 -13.83 4.45
C GLU A 54 -15.96 -15.32 4.15
N PRO A 55 -16.74 -15.81 3.16
CA PRO A 55 -16.71 -17.21 2.85
C PRO A 55 -15.27 -17.57 2.52
N THR A 56 -14.63 -18.23 3.45
CA THR A 56 -13.51 -19.08 3.09
C THR A 56 -14.11 -20.03 2.07
N THR A 57 -13.82 -19.81 0.80
CA THR A 57 -14.13 -20.74 -0.27
C THR A 57 -13.63 -22.10 0.18
N SER A 58 -14.56 -22.88 0.71
CA SER A 58 -14.34 -24.25 1.15
C SER A 58 -13.92 -25.05 -0.07
N GLY A 59 -12.75 -25.67 0.02
CA GLY A 59 -12.39 -26.75 -0.87
C GLY A 59 -11.18 -26.56 -1.76
N SER A 60 -10.17 -25.83 -1.29
CA SER A 60 -8.80 -26.11 -1.76
C SER A 60 -7.91 -26.15 -0.53
N ARG A 61 -7.25 -27.28 -0.31
CA ARG A 61 -6.20 -27.44 0.70
C ARG A 61 -5.31 -26.20 0.63
N ASN A 62 -5.43 -25.30 1.61
CA ASN A 62 -4.59 -24.11 1.75
C ASN A 62 -3.13 -24.57 1.95
N LYS A 63 -2.44 -24.91 0.86
CA LYS A 63 -0.99 -24.71 0.82
C LYS A 63 -0.81 -23.21 1.00
N SER A 64 -0.40 -22.78 2.18
CA SER A 64 -0.10 -21.38 2.46
C SER A 64 0.84 -20.89 1.34
N ARG A 65 0.30 -20.06 0.44
CA ARG A 65 1.10 -19.53 -0.67
C ARG A 65 2.24 -18.74 -0.06
N LYS A 66 3.46 -19.18 -0.31
CA LYS A 66 4.68 -18.51 0.14
C LYS A 66 5.24 -17.71 -1.01
N GLY A 67 5.71 -16.53 -0.73
CA GLY A 67 6.52 -15.72 -1.63
C GLY A 67 7.96 -15.65 -1.15
N TYR A 68 8.83 -15.24 -2.05
CA TYR A 68 10.25 -15.03 -1.76
C TYR A 68 10.75 -13.78 -2.49
N GLU A 69 11.37 -12.87 -1.76
CA GLU A 69 11.98 -11.65 -2.27
C GLU A 69 13.34 -11.46 -1.57
N PRO A 70 14.45 -11.70 -2.25
CA PRO A 70 15.78 -11.67 -1.64
C PRO A 70 16.18 -10.28 -1.11
N LEU A 71 15.61 -9.20 -1.68
CA LEU A 71 15.87 -7.83 -1.24
C LEU A 71 15.38 -7.54 0.18
N PHE A 72 14.54 -8.41 0.77
CA PHE A 72 14.14 -8.24 2.18
C PHE A 72 15.19 -8.72 3.19
N GLY A 73 16.30 -9.28 2.69
CA GLY A 73 17.35 -9.86 3.52
C GLY A 73 17.03 -11.28 4.03
N PRO A 74 18.03 -12.02 4.52
CA PRO A 74 17.90 -13.45 4.81
C PRO A 74 16.78 -13.81 5.77
N ALA A 75 16.56 -12.99 6.79
CA ALA A 75 15.54 -13.24 7.81
C ALA A 75 14.10 -13.03 7.31
N LEU A 76 13.88 -12.14 6.36
CA LEU A 76 12.55 -11.72 5.93
C LEU A 76 12.25 -11.99 4.45
N ALA A 77 13.18 -12.57 3.70
CA ALA A 77 13.02 -12.89 2.28
C ALA A 77 11.81 -13.79 2.00
N SER A 78 11.57 -14.76 2.86
CA SER A 78 10.38 -15.62 2.77
C SER A 78 9.20 -14.98 3.48
N TYR A 79 8.03 -14.99 2.85
CA TYR A 79 6.80 -14.47 3.44
C TYR A 79 5.59 -15.32 3.06
N LYS A 80 4.52 -15.22 3.87
CA LYS A 80 3.22 -15.85 3.58
C LYS A 80 2.30 -14.83 2.93
N ILE A 81 1.57 -15.25 1.90
CA ILE A 81 0.46 -14.45 1.35
C ILE A 81 -0.72 -14.67 2.29
N ILE A 82 -1.14 -13.61 2.96
CA ILE A 82 -2.17 -13.61 4.01
C ILE A 82 -3.55 -13.22 3.49
N SER A 83 -3.61 -12.48 2.38
CA SER A 83 -4.87 -12.14 1.70
C SER A 83 -4.65 -11.94 0.19
N ASN A 84 -5.73 -11.78 -0.57
CA ASN A 84 -5.72 -11.45 -1.99
C ASN A 84 -6.39 -10.09 -2.28
N GLU A 85 -6.51 -9.24 -1.28
CA GLU A 85 -7.17 -7.93 -1.38
C GLU A 85 -6.59 -7.06 -2.50
N LEU A 86 -5.28 -7.18 -2.73
CA LEU A 86 -4.55 -6.41 -3.73
C LEU A 86 -4.16 -7.21 -4.98
N SER A 87 -4.79 -8.36 -5.24
CA SER A 87 -4.45 -9.23 -6.39
C SER A 87 -4.59 -8.56 -7.76
N GLY A 88 -5.41 -7.50 -7.86
CA GLY A 88 -5.58 -6.71 -9.09
C GLY A 88 -4.69 -5.47 -9.17
N ALA A 89 -3.77 -5.27 -8.23
CA ALA A 89 -2.96 -4.08 -8.11
C ALA A 89 -1.47 -4.34 -8.41
N CYS A 90 -0.84 -3.37 -9.06
CA CYS A 90 0.60 -3.34 -9.32
C CYS A 90 1.21 -2.05 -8.79
N PHE A 91 2.25 -2.17 -7.98
CA PHE A 91 2.95 -1.05 -7.37
C PHE A 91 4.40 -0.99 -7.85
N TYR A 92 4.85 0.21 -8.20
CA TYR A 92 6.24 0.54 -8.51
C TYR A 92 6.79 1.36 -7.36
N LEU A 93 7.65 0.76 -6.53
CA LEU A 93 8.15 1.39 -5.32
C LEU A 93 9.56 1.93 -5.56
N VAL A 94 9.75 3.17 -5.20
CA VAL A 94 11.01 3.89 -5.35
C VAL A 94 11.36 4.48 -3.98
N SER A 95 12.51 4.11 -3.41
CA SER A 95 13.11 4.93 -2.35
C SER A 95 13.63 6.22 -2.97
N GLY A 96 13.41 7.34 -2.32
CA GLY A 96 14.05 8.59 -2.68
C GLY A 96 15.57 8.44 -2.58
N HIS A 97 16.30 9.20 -3.36
CA HIS A 97 17.78 9.22 -3.32
C HIS A 97 18.43 7.86 -3.64
N GLY A 98 19.61 7.57 -3.07
CA GLY A 98 20.34 6.30 -3.26
C GLY A 98 21.50 6.38 -4.26
N GLY A 99 22.42 5.44 -4.15
CA GLY A 99 23.68 5.42 -4.89
C GLY A 99 24.57 6.63 -4.53
N PRO A 100 24.85 7.55 -5.47
CA PRO A 100 25.69 8.72 -5.18
C PRO A 100 24.98 9.81 -4.38
N ASP A 101 23.69 9.69 -4.12
CA ASP A 101 22.84 10.73 -3.52
C ASP A 101 22.25 10.26 -2.19
N PRO A 102 22.80 10.69 -1.04
CA PRO A 102 22.30 10.28 0.28
C PRO A 102 20.98 10.95 0.68
N GLY A 103 20.51 11.96 -0.08
CA GLY A 103 19.40 12.81 0.36
C GLY A 103 19.79 13.73 1.50
N ALA A 104 18.84 14.00 2.40
CA ALA A 104 19.10 14.73 3.62
C ALA A 104 20.01 13.94 4.56
N ILE A 105 20.96 14.61 5.19
CA ILE A 105 21.87 14.01 6.19
C ILE A 105 21.58 14.63 7.54
N GLY A 106 21.04 13.82 8.45
CA GLY A 106 20.89 14.13 9.87
C GLY A 106 22.08 13.61 10.68
N ARG A 107 22.21 14.09 11.94
CA ARG A 107 23.26 13.62 12.84
C ARG A 107 22.74 13.49 14.26
N ILE A 108 22.98 12.33 14.89
CA ILE A 108 22.67 12.07 16.29
C ILE A 108 23.94 11.53 16.95
N GLY A 109 24.57 12.34 17.81
CA GLY A 109 25.87 12.02 18.40
C GLY A 109 26.92 11.79 17.31
N LYS A 110 27.50 10.59 17.27
CA LYS A 110 28.50 10.16 16.27
C LYS A 110 27.90 9.52 15.00
N HIS A 111 26.59 9.36 14.97
CA HIS A 111 25.92 8.65 13.86
C HIS A 111 25.40 9.66 12.84
N GLU A 112 25.74 9.46 11.58
CA GLU A 112 25.12 10.14 10.45
C GLU A 112 23.93 9.31 9.95
N LEU A 113 22.79 9.98 9.75
CA LEU A 113 21.55 9.40 9.29
C LEU A 113 21.32 9.89 7.86
N HIS A 114 21.45 8.99 6.89
CA HIS A 114 21.21 9.31 5.48
C HIS A 114 19.78 8.99 5.09
N GLU A 115 19.09 9.91 4.46
CA GLU A 115 17.69 9.77 4.05
C GLU A 115 17.44 8.52 3.20
N ASP A 116 18.33 8.26 2.23
CA ASP A 116 18.23 7.12 1.31
C ASP A 116 18.12 5.77 2.02
N GLU A 117 18.90 5.57 3.09
CA GLU A 117 18.90 4.33 3.88
C GLU A 117 17.57 4.08 4.59
N TYR A 118 17.01 5.12 5.22
CA TYR A 118 15.74 5.02 5.92
C TYR A 118 14.56 4.94 4.95
N ALA A 119 14.60 5.71 3.85
CA ALA A 119 13.59 5.63 2.80
C ALA A 119 13.58 4.24 2.15
N TYR A 120 14.75 3.61 1.96
CA TYR A 120 14.87 2.27 1.43
C TYR A 120 14.28 1.22 2.38
N ASP A 121 14.59 1.28 3.67
CA ASP A 121 14.05 0.36 4.67
C ASP A 121 12.52 0.45 4.77
N VAL A 122 11.96 1.67 4.83
CA VAL A 122 10.51 1.90 4.84
C VAL A 122 9.87 1.36 3.56
N MET A 123 10.49 1.59 2.40
CA MET A 123 10.02 1.08 1.11
C MET A 123 9.98 -0.46 1.10
N LEU A 124 11.02 -1.14 1.60
CA LEU A 124 11.05 -2.60 1.67
C LEU A 124 9.96 -3.16 2.59
N ARG A 125 9.69 -2.51 3.73
CA ARG A 125 8.58 -2.89 4.65
C ARG A 125 7.23 -2.73 3.96
N LEU A 126 7.04 -1.64 3.22
CA LEU A 126 5.84 -1.44 2.41
C LEU A 126 5.72 -2.51 1.33
N ALA A 127 6.78 -2.78 0.58
CA ALA A 127 6.82 -3.81 -0.45
C ALA A 127 6.39 -5.18 0.09
N ARG A 128 6.94 -5.57 1.24
CA ARG A 128 6.60 -6.82 1.90
C ARG A 128 5.12 -6.89 2.31
N ASN A 129 4.59 -5.81 2.87
CA ASN A 129 3.19 -5.71 3.23
C ASN A 129 2.24 -5.85 2.02
N LEU A 130 2.56 -5.20 0.91
CA LEU A 130 1.78 -5.26 -0.32
C LEU A 130 1.81 -6.67 -0.94
N LEU A 131 2.98 -7.30 -1.01
CA LEU A 131 3.16 -8.67 -1.49
C LEU A 131 2.41 -9.68 -0.64
N MET A 132 2.42 -9.54 0.69
CA MET A 132 1.67 -10.40 1.60
C MET A 132 0.15 -10.29 1.39
N ARG A 133 -0.34 -9.19 0.81
CA ARG A 133 -1.75 -8.97 0.46
C ARG A 133 -2.07 -9.30 -1.01
N GLY A 134 -1.15 -9.92 -1.71
CA GLY A 134 -1.36 -10.41 -3.07
C GLY A 134 -1.13 -9.38 -4.18
N ALA A 135 -0.58 -8.19 -3.88
CA ALA A 135 -0.19 -7.23 -4.90
C ALA A 135 0.99 -7.73 -5.74
N LYS A 136 1.09 -7.23 -6.97
CA LYS A 136 2.35 -7.22 -7.72
C LYS A 136 3.17 -6.01 -7.29
N VAL A 137 4.43 -6.21 -6.98
CA VAL A 137 5.34 -5.13 -6.58
C VAL A 137 6.62 -5.18 -7.41
N HIS A 138 7.04 -4.02 -7.88
CA HIS A 138 8.35 -3.79 -8.49
C HIS A 138 9.15 -2.84 -7.60
N ILE A 139 10.25 -3.31 -7.06
CA ILE A 139 11.21 -2.51 -6.29
C ILE A 139 12.20 -1.92 -7.28
N ILE A 140 12.16 -0.60 -7.47
CA ILE A 140 12.92 0.09 -8.51
C ILE A 140 14.35 0.39 -8.07
N ILE A 141 14.52 0.87 -6.83
CA ILE A 141 15.86 1.05 -6.24
C ILE A 141 16.16 -0.17 -5.39
N GLN A 142 17.34 -0.74 -5.56
CA GLN A 142 17.71 -2.04 -5.01
C GLN A 142 19.12 -2.01 -4.44
N ASP A 143 19.31 -2.49 -3.21
CA ASP A 143 20.60 -2.93 -2.67
C ASP A 143 20.52 -4.43 -2.37
N ALA A 144 21.40 -5.20 -2.98
CA ALA A 144 21.42 -6.66 -2.82
C ALA A 144 21.95 -7.11 -1.45
N LYS A 145 22.57 -6.23 -0.67
CA LYS A 145 23.16 -6.52 0.63
C LYS A 145 22.34 -6.01 1.80
N ASP A 146 21.67 -4.89 1.62
CA ASP A 146 20.89 -4.26 2.66
C ASP A 146 19.41 -4.67 2.54
N GLY A 147 18.96 -5.52 3.47
CA GLY A 147 17.57 -5.92 3.59
C GLY A 147 16.75 -4.99 4.48
N ILE A 148 15.64 -5.48 5.00
CA ILE A 148 14.88 -4.83 6.08
C ILE A 148 15.71 -4.90 7.35
N ARG A 149 15.93 -3.76 8.00
CA ARG A 149 16.87 -3.60 9.11
C ARG A 149 16.17 -3.05 10.35
N ASP A 150 16.40 -3.67 11.50
CA ASP A 150 15.82 -3.28 12.79
C ASP A 150 16.80 -2.49 13.68
N GLN A 151 17.96 -2.11 13.16
CA GLN A 151 18.93 -1.29 13.88
C GLN A 151 18.39 0.13 14.07
N VAL A 152 18.70 0.74 15.22
CA VAL A 152 18.34 2.13 15.51
C VAL A 152 19.05 3.08 14.53
N TYR A 153 20.31 2.80 14.21
CA TYR A 153 21.12 3.56 13.25
C TYR A 153 21.49 2.66 12.08
N LEU A 154 21.06 3.01 10.89
CA LEU A 154 21.36 2.27 9.68
C LEU A 154 22.75 2.63 9.17
N ASN A 155 23.48 1.64 8.66
CA ASN A 155 24.76 1.84 8.02
C ASN A 155 24.55 2.51 6.67
N ASN A 156 25.32 3.55 6.41
CA ASN A 156 25.29 4.26 5.13
C ASN A 156 26.02 3.46 4.06
N SER A 157 25.38 3.27 2.92
CA SER A 157 25.93 2.55 1.77
C SER A 157 25.86 3.41 0.49
N LYS A 158 26.48 2.94 -0.58
CA LYS A 158 26.43 3.57 -1.91
C LYS A 158 26.31 2.50 -3.00
N ARG A 159 25.72 1.35 -2.63
CA ARG A 159 25.62 0.17 -3.49
C ARG A 159 24.31 0.07 -4.25
N GLU A 160 23.40 1.00 -4.00
CA GLU A 160 22.09 0.97 -4.60
C GLU A 160 22.17 1.08 -6.12
N THR A 161 21.32 0.35 -6.77
CA THR A 161 21.15 0.33 -8.21
C THR A 161 19.70 0.61 -8.60
N CYS A 162 19.48 1.10 -9.79
CA CYS A 162 18.15 1.18 -10.38
C CYS A 162 17.90 -0.11 -11.19
N MET A 163 17.33 -1.13 -10.54
CA MET A 163 17.10 -2.46 -11.14
C MET A 163 18.37 -3.02 -11.81
N GLY A 164 19.47 -3.08 -11.05
CA GLY A 164 20.77 -3.57 -11.49
C GLY A 164 21.58 -2.58 -12.32
N SER A 165 21.03 -1.44 -12.72
CA SER A 165 21.78 -0.39 -13.44
C SER A 165 22.36 0.64 -12.47
N ARG A 166 23.60 1.10 -12.73
CA ARG A 166 24.22 2.17 -11.94
C ARG A 166 23.35 3.41 -11.93
N ILE A 167 23.21 4.05 -10.77
CA ILE A 167 22.49 5.30 -10.60
C ILE A 167 23.40 6.46 -11.04
N PRO A 168 22.95 7.35 -11.96
CA PRO A 168 23.73 8.49 -12.41
C PRO A 168 23.98 9.51 -11.30
N LEU A 169 25.10 10.23 -11.39
CA LEU A 169 25.42 11.32 -10.47
C LEU A 169 24.48 12.53 -10.67
N ASN A 170 24.10 12.83 -11.92
CA ASN A 170 23.22 13.94 -12.24
C ASN A 170 21.78 13.66 -11.80
N GLN A 171 21.17 14.60 -11.08
CA GLN A 171 19.82 14.46 -10.52
C GLN A 171 18.74 14.24 -11.60
N VAL A 172 18.75 15.02 -12.67
CA VAL A 172 17.77 14.89 -13.76
C VAL A 172 17.87 13.52 -14.40
N SER A 173 19.08 13.03 -14.64
CA SER A 173 19.33 11.70 -15.20
C SER A 173 18.87 10.59 -14.26
N ARG A 174 19.03 10.74 -12.94
CA ARG A 174 18.50 9.79 -11.94
C ARG A 174 16.99 9.69 -11.99
N LEU A 175 16.31 10.84 -12.00
CA LEU A 175 14.84 10.89 -12.06
C LEU A 175 14.33 10.29 -13.37
N LYS A 176 14.96 10.66 -14.50
CA LYS A 176 14.64 10.10 -15.81
C LYS A 176 14.81 8.58 -15.83
N GLN A 177 15.91 8.04 -15.33
CA GLN A 177 16.18 6.60 -15.25
C GLN A 177 15.06 5.85 -14.53
N ARG A 178 14.60 6.37 -13.38
CA ARG A 178 13.52 5.77 -12.59
C ARG A 178 12.20 5.79 -13.34
N CYS A 179 11.84 6.94 -13.93
CA CYS A 179 10.63 7.08 -14.72
C CYS A 179 10.63 6.15 -15.95
N GLU A 180 11.75 6.01 -16.64
CA GLU A 180 11.89 5.10 -17.79
C GLU A 180 11.71 3.64 -17.39
N LYS A 181 12.29 3.21 -16.26
CA LYS A 181 12.10 1.85 -15.72
C LYS A 181 10.63 1.60 -15.37
N ILE A 182 10.00 2.51 -14.65
CA ILE A 182 8.58 2.41 -14.29
C ILE A 182 7.71 2.33 -15.55
N ASN A 183 7.91 3.24 -16.49
CA ASN A 183 7.12 3.28 -17.74
C ASN A 183 7.30 2.01 -18.58
N SER A 184 8.53 1.49 -18.66
CA SER A 184 8.80 0.23 -19.36
C SER A 184 8.07 -0.95 -18.72
N LEU A 185 8.11 -1.08 -17.39
CA LEU A 185 7.39 -2.11 -16.66
C LEU A 185 5.87 -1.94 -16.81
N SER A 186 5.37 -0.73 -16.62
CA SER A 186 3.94 -0.42 -16.68
C SER A 186 3.32 -0.75 -18.03
N ARG A 187 4.05 -0.58 -19.14
CA ARG A 187 3.57 -0.98 -20.47
C ARG A 187 3.42 -2.49 -20.65
N ARG A 188 4.17 -3.29 -19.89
CA ARG A 188 4.14 -4.76 -19.96
C ARG A 188 3.10 -5.38 -19.04
N GLU A 189 2.69 -4.67 -18.00
CA GLU A 189 1.80 -5.17 -16.96
C GLU A 189 0.33 -4.85 -17.29
N GLN A 190 -0.54 -5.86 -17.19
CA GLN A 190 -1.97 -5.75 -17.50
C GLN A 190 -2.83 -5.61 -16.23
N TYR A 191 -2.39 -4.82 -15.26
CA TYR A 191 -3.15 -4.56 -14.05
C TYR A 191 -4.08 -3.35 -14.23
N LYS A 192 -5.32 -3.45 -13.70
CA LYS A 192 -6.28 -2.34 -13.72
C LYS A 192 -5.87 -1.19 -12.80
N TYR A 193 -5.26 -1.53 -11.67
CA TYR A 193 -4.75 -0.55 -10.72
C TYR A 193 -3.23 -0.55 -10.72
N LYS A 194 -2.64 0.57 -11.10
CA LYS A 194 -1.18 0.77 -11.12
C LYS A 194 -0.83 2.05 -10.39
N ARG A 195 0.17 2.01 -9.50
CA ARG A 195 0.67 3.18 -8.76
C ARG A 195 2.18 3.15 -8.65
N ALA A 196 2.80 4.31 -8.88
CA ALA A 196 4.18 4.57 -8.52
C ALA A 196 4.18 5.33 -7.19
N LEU A 197 4.97 4.86 -6.22
CA LEU A 197 5.13 5.47 -4.92
C LEU A 197 6.60 5.78 -4.69
N PHE A 198 6.89 7.06 -4.42
CA PHE A 198 8.22 7.55 -4.09
C PHE A 198 8.26 7.84 -2.59
N ILE A 199 9.14 7.16 -1.88
CA ILE A 199 9.27 7.25 -0.43
C ILE A 199 10.43 8.16 -0.09
N HIS A 200 10.16 9.22 0.64
CA HIS A 200 11.14 10.15 1.19
C HIS A 200 11.01 10.21 2.70
N VAL A 201 12.11 10.55 3.37
CA VAL A 201 12.15 10.80 4.81
C VAL A 201 12.73 12.19 5.03
N ASP A 202 11.86 13.19 4.99
CA ASP A 202 12.27 14.58 5.14
C ASP A 202 12.71 14.89 6.57
N SER A 203 13.77 15.67 6.70
CA SER A 203 14.24 16.21 7.97
C SER A 203 13.69 17.62 8.17
N ARG A 204 13.04 17.85 9.34
CA ARG A 204 12.68 19.21 9.79
C ARG A 204 13.57 19.62 10.96
N SER A 205 14.26 20.75 10.81
CA SER A 205 15.27 21.18 11.76
C SER A 205 14.79 21.61 13.15
N GLN A 206 13.47 21.78 13.37
CA GLN A 206 12.95 22.35 14.62
C GLN A 206 11.62 21.78 15.11
N SER A 207 11.12 20.68 14.58
CA SER A 207 9.84 20.08 15.01
C SER A 207 10.05 18.73 15.71
N LYS A 208 9.42 18.57 16.88
CA LYS A 208 9.32 17.28 17.59
C LYS A 208 8.26 16.35 16.96
N GLN A 209 7.49 16.86 16.03
CA GLN A 209 6.38 16.12 15.40
C GLN A 209 6.83 15.49 14.10
N THR A 210 6.58 14.18 13.95
CA THR A 210 6.73 13.46 12.69
C THR A 210 5.42 13.57 11.91
N ASP A 211 5.46 14.21 10.76
CA ASP A 211 4.32 14.33 9.86
C ASP A 211 4.51 13.45 8.63
N VAL A 212 3.41 12.92 8.10
CA VAL A 212 3.40 12.18 6.84
C VAL A 212 2.65 13.01 5.80
N PHE A 213 3.30 13.32 4.69
CA PHE A 213 2.73 14.08 3.58
C PHE A 213 2.55 13.18 2.37
N PHE A 214 1.39 13.30 1.72
CA PHE A 214 1.13 12.65 0.45
C PHE A 214 1.01 13.70 -0.65
N TYR A 215 1.89 13.63 -1.64
CA TYR A 215 1.78 14.42 -2.86
C TYR A 215 1.08 13.56 -3.92
N HIS A 216 -0.07 14.00 -4.39
CA HIS A 216 -0.83 13.33 -5.43
C HIS A 216 -0.78 14.13 -6.73
N LEU A 217 -0.24 13.52 -7.78
CA LEU A 217 -0.30 14.09 -9.12
C LEU A 217 -1.69 13.83 -9.71
N SER A 218 -2.52 14.88 -9.84
CA SER A 218 -3.79 14.81 -10.55
C SER A 218 -3.56 15.12 -12.02
N LEU A 219 -4.09 14.28 -12.90
CA LEU A 219 -4.05 14.52 -14.35
C LEU A 219 -4.94 15.70 -14.81
N ILE A 220 -5.75 16.29 -13.90
CA ILE A 220 -6.72 17.35 -14.22
C ILE A 220 -6.14 18.75 -14.01
N HIS A 221 -5.09 18.92 -13.20
CA HIS A 221 -4.42 20.20 -12.98
C HIS A 221 -2.92 20.01 -12.86
N ILE A 222 -2.20 20.22 -13.96
CA ILE A 222 -0.76 20.49 -13.92
C ILE A 222 -0.61 21.99 -13.66
N SER A 223 -0.73 22.42 -12.41
CA SER A 223 -0.17 23.68 -11.97
C SER A 223 1.09 23.34 -11.19
N GLU A 224 2.24 23.81 -11.67
CA GLU A 224 3.47 23.73 -10.90
C GLU A 224 3.26 24.37 -9.52
N PRO A 225 3.70 23.71 -8.42
CA PRO A 225 3.73 24.38 -7.14
C PRO A 225 4.74 25.53 -7.24
N THR A 226 4.24 26.74 -7.26
CA THR A 226 5.07 27.92 -7.07
C THR A 226 5.78 27.80 -5.73
N ARG A 227 7.09 27.59 -5.78
CA ARG A 227 7.95 27.77 -4.60
C ARG A 227 7.79 29.22 -4.11
N ARG A 228 7.25 29.39 -2.94
CA ARG A 228 7.46 30.57 -2.11
C ARG A 228 8.46 30.26 -1.02
#